data_8109735286b6af1cf15f2c518d4d79a7
#
_entry.id   8109735286b6af1cf15f2c518d4d79a7
#
_cell.length_a   1.000
_cell.length_b   1.000
_cell.length_c   1.000
_cell.angle_alpha   90.00
_cell.angle_beta   90.00
_cell.angle_gamma   90.00
#
_symmetry.space_group_name_H-M   'P 1'
#
loop_
_entity.id
_entity.type
_entity.pdbx_description
1 polymer ?
#
loop_
_entity_poly.entity_id
_entity_poly.type
_entity_poly.pdbx_seq_one_letter_code
_entity_poly.pdbx_strand_id
1 'polypeptide(L)'
;YNTYSKNFPYSYLPEGRAQAIYSRYPIKQSQIIEFPNTNNGAIWTDIDVKGMTIRVINVHMQTTNLDRMRSKAAQAREVGDEEKENQIYTQFTDNMEANIIQRAKQAKDIASLVNATETPVILCGDFNDTPGTFTYETLKGNLQDGFLSAGEGYGATYRGLHNLLRIDYLFHSPSLLALKYGTMSYDMSDHNPVYLEV
;
A
#
# COMPACT_ATOMS: atom_id res chain seq x y z
N TYR A 1 19.05 -8.13 -7.20
CA TYR A 1 18.81 -9.48 -6.70
C TYR A 1 19.79 -9.91 -5.59
N ASN A 2 21.10 -9.65 -5.75
CA ASN A 2 22.12 -10.15 -4.81
C ASN A 2 22.22 -9.40 -3.46
N THR A 3 21.74 -8.16 -3.35
CA THR A 3 21.93 -7.36 -2.14
C THR A 3 20.92 -7.76 -1.04
N TYR A 4 19.68 -8.05 -1.42
CA TYR A 4 18.64 -8.45 -0.46
C TYR A 4 18.78 -9.89 0.00
N SER A 5 19.20 -10.82 -0.87
CA SER A 5 19.31 -12.25 -0.57
C SER A 5 20.32 -12.59 0.53
N LYS A 6 21.34 -11.73 0.75
CA LYS A 6 22.30 -11.91 1.87
C LYS A 6 21.64 -11.74 3.24
N ASN A 7 20.69 -10.81 3.35
CA ASN A 7 20.03 -10.46 4.61
C ASN A 7 18.67 -11.14 4.78
N PHE A 8 18.06 -11.56 3.66
CA PHE A 8 16.73 -12.16 3.59
C PHE A 8 16.79 -13.44 2.73
N PRO A 9 17.10 -14.60 3.34
CA PRO A 9 17.28 -15.85 2.59
C PRO A 9 15.99 -16.39 1.95
N TYR A 10 14.83 -15.90 2.40
CA TYR A 10 13.55 -16.28 1.86
C TYR A 10 12.90 -15.09 1.17
N SER A 11 12.28 -15.32 0.01
CA SER A 11 11.59 -14.28 -0.73
C SER A 11 10.45 -14.83 -1.58
N TYR A 12 9.43 -14.01 -1.78
CA TYR A 12 8.38 -14.25 -2.77
C TYR A 12 8.32 -13.06 -3.73
N LEU A 13 8.71 -13.30 -4.98
CA LEU A 13 8.79 -12.31 -6.06
C LEU A 13 8.09 -12.88 -7.29
N PRO A 14 6.77 -12.76 -7.36
CA PRO A 14 6.03 -13.30 -8.50
C PRO A 14 6.37 -12.51 -9.77
N GLU A 15 6.53 -13.22 -10.88
CA GLU A 15 6.83 -12.61 -12.19
C GLU A 15 5.72 -11.66 -12.63
N GLY A 16 6.10 -10.54 -13.22
CA GLY A 16 5.16 -9.51 -13.71
C GLY A 16 4.47 -8.69 -12.62
N ARG A 17 4.92 -8.79 -11.35
CA ARG A 17 4.36 -8.00 -10.24
C ARG A 17 5.38 -7.00 -9.69
N ALA A 18 4.86 -5.85 -9.25
CA ALA A 18 5.65 -4.85 -8.56
C ALA A 18 5.87 -5.17 -7.07
N GLN A 19 5.00 -6.00 -6.48
CA GLN A 19 5.06 -6.38 -5.08
C GLN A 19 6.07 -7.51 -4.87
N ALA A 20 6.79 -7.43 -3.75
CA ALA A 20 7.70 -8.48 -3.29
C ALA A 20 7.63 -8.59 -1.76
N ILE A 21 7.92 -9.77 -1.23
CA ILE A 21 8.10 -10.01 0.20
C ILE A 21 9.44 -10.71 0.39
N TYR A 22 10.29 -10.12 1.25
CA TYR A 22 11.56 -10.69 1.68
C TYR A 22 11.49 -11.03 3.16
N SER A 23 12.03 -12.17 3.56
CA SER A 23 11.96 -12.63 4.95
C SER A 23 13.29 -13.24 5.42
N ARG A 24 13.60 -13.04 6.70
CA ARG A 24 14.64 -13.77 7.42
C ARG A 24 14.14 -15.13 7.89
N TYR A 25 12.83 -15.32 7.92
CA TYR A 25 12.17 -16.53 8.37
C TYR A 25 11.59 -17.32 7.20
N PRO A 26 11.43 -18.63 7.34
CA PRO A 26 10.88 -19.48 6.27
C PRO A 26 9.50 -19.04 5.81
N ILE A 27 9.31 -18.97 4.51
CA ILE A 27 7.99 -18.77 3.87
C ILE A 27 7.39 -20.18 3.65
N LYS A 28 6.23 -20.45 4.26
CA LYS A 28 5.50 -21.72 4.15
C LYS A 28 4.58 -21.78 2.94
N GLN A 29 3.90 -20.67 2.68
CA GLN A 29 2.93 -20.56 1.60
C GLN A 29 2.92 -19.13 1.05
N SER A 30 2.57 -18.97 -0.22
CA SER A 30 2.45 -17.67 -0.87
C SER A 30 1.45 -17.72 -2.01
N GLN A 31 0.81 -16.58 -2.29
CA GLN A 31 -0.15 -16.46 -3.38
C GLN A 31 -0.24 -15.02 -3.90
N ILE A 32 -0.56 -14.89 -5.19
CA ILE A 32 -0.96 -13.63 -5.82
C ILE A 32 -2.47 -13.44 -5.65
N ILE A 33 -2.89 -12.20 -5.43
CA ILE A 33 -4.28 -11.75 -5.50
C ILE A 33 -4.39 -10.82 -6.70
N GLU A 34 -5.12 -11.28 -7.71
CA GLU A 34 -5.35 -10.52 -8.92
C GLU A 34 -6.49 -9.51 -8.72
N PHE A 35 -6.24 -8.28 -9.14
CA PHE A 35 -7.30 -7.29 -9.28
C PHE A 35 -7.67 -7.13 -10.76
N PRO A 36 -8.93 -7.25 -11.14
CA PRO A 36 -9.33 -7.15 -12.54
C PRO A 36 -9.12 -5.73 -13.08
N ASN A 37 -8.75 -5.66 -14.38
CA ASN A 37 -8.64 -4.40 -15.14
C ASN A 37 -7.60 -3.40 -14.61
N THR A 38 -6.56 -3.86 -13.95
CA THR A 38 -5.47 -3.03 -13.45
C THR A 38 -4.15 -3.79 -13.36
N ASN A 39 -3.03 -3.07 -13.37
CA ASN A 39 -1.71 -3.61 -13.06
C ASN A 39 -1.42 -3.63 -11.56
N ASN A 40 -2.29 -3.02 -10.75
CA ASN A 40 -2.23 -3.08 -9.30
C ASN A 40 -2.60 -4.50 -8.82
N GLY A 41 -2.21 -4.87 -7.62
CA GLY A 41 -2.48 -6.20 -7.10
C GLY A 41 -2.05 -6.33 -5.65
N ALA A 42 -2.15 -7.55 -5.16
CA ALA A 42 -1.63 -7.89 -3.85
C ALA A 42 -0.95 -9.27 -3.89
N ILE A 43 -0.10 -9.50 -2.93
CA ILE A 43 0.49 -10.80 -2.65
C ILE A 43 0.39 -11.08 -1.15
N TRP A 44 0.35 -12.34 -0.79
CA TRP A 44 0.50 -12.72 0.61
C TRP A 44 1.46 -13.89 0.79
N THR A 45 2.04 -13.97 1.99
CA THR A 45 2.88 -15.08 2.41
C THR A 45 2.57 -15.47 3.84
N ASP A 46 2.62 -16.75 4.15
CA ASP A 46 2.64 -17.26 5.52
C ASP A 46 4.10 -17.49 5.93
N ILE A 47 4.55 -16.76 6.92
CA ILE A 47 5.93 -16.75 7.41
C ILE A 47 5.98 -17.48 8.76
N ASP A 48 6.91 -18.42 8.92
CA ASP A 48 7.16 -19.10 10.19
C ASP A 48 8.15 -18.31 11.05
N VAL A 49 7.62 -17.53 11.98
CA VAL A 49 8.43 -16.76 12.92
C VAL A 49 8.60 -17.57 14.21
N LYS A 50 9.65 -18.41 14.25
CA LYS A 50 10.00 -19.23 15.43
C LYS A 50 8.85 -20.15 15.92
N GLY A 51 8.13 -20.75 14.97
CA GLY A 51 7.00 -21.64 15.26
C GLY A 51 5.62 -20.98 15.23
N MET A 52 5.56 -19.66 15.21
CA MET A 52 4.32 -18.91 15.02
C MET A 52 4.17 -18.54 13.54
N THR A 53 3.07 -18.92 12.92
CA THR A 53 2.77 -18.49 11.54
C THR A 53 2.13 -17.12 11.56
N ILE A 54 2.69 -16.18 10.78
CA ILE A 54 2.16 -14.84 10.56
C ILE A 54 1.88 -14.69 9.06
N ARG A 55 0.67 -14.28 8.71
CA ARG A 55 0.33 -13.91 7.33
C ARG A 55 0.71 -12.47 7.06
N VAL A 56 1.58 -12.24 6.08
CA VAL A 56 1.93 -10.91 5.58
C VAL A 56 1.25 -10.70 4.24
N ILE A 57 0.45 -9.66 4.12
CA ILE A 57 -0.26 -9.26 2.89
C ILE A 57 0.33 -7.92 2.45
N ASN A 58 0.90 -7.88 1.24
CA ASN A 58 1.42 -6.65 0.63
C ASN A 58 0.52 -6.24 -0.52
N VAL A 59 -0.09 -5.06 -0.43
CA VAL A 59 -1.05 -4.54 -1.42
C VAL A 59 -0.54 -3.29 -2.10
N HIS A 60 -0.91 -3.12 -3.35
CA HIS A 60 -0.88 -1.85 -4.07
C HIS A 60 -2.26 -1.66 -4.69
N MET A 61 -3.06 -0.77 -4.10
CA MET A 61 -4.43 -0.52 -4.50
C MET A 61 -4.50 0.37 -5.75
N GLN A 62 -5.67 0.43 -6.38
CA GLN A 62 -5.89 1.26 -7.56
C GLN A 62 -5.42 2.69 -7.38
N THR A 63 -4.49 3.11 -8.24
CA THR A 63 -3.85 4.42 -8.21
C THR A 63 -4.81 5.55 -8.60
N THR A 64 -4.69 6.70 -7.92
CA THR A 64 -5.42 7.93 -8.27
C THR A 64 -4.86 8.60 -9.52
N ASN A 65 -3.56 8.36 -9.87
CA ASN A 65 -2.85 9.00 -10.99
C ASN A 65 -2.72 10.54 -10.87
N LEU A 66 -2.71 11.07 -9.66
CA LEU A 66 -2.67 12.51 -9.38
C LEU A 66 -1.43 13.18 -9.98
N ASP A 67 -0.24 12.60 -9.81
CA ASP A 67 1.01 13.18 -10.31
C ASP A 67 1.06 13.20 -11.82
N ARG A 68 0.56 12.14 -12.46
CA ARG A 68 0.45 12.11 -13.93
C ARG A 68 -0.49 13.19 -14.44
N MET A 69 -1.60 13.43 -13.78
CA MET A 69 -2.53 14.53 -14.11
C MET A 69 -1.85 15.87 -13.94
N ARG A 70 -1.21 16.14 -12.79
CA ARG A 70 -0.51 17.42 -12.52
C ARG A 70 0.60 17.70 -13.52
N SER A 71 1.41 16.70 -13.87
CA SER A 71 2.48 16.83 -14.87
C SER A 71 1.93 17.18 -16.23
N LYS A 72 0.87 16.53 -16.69
CA LYS A 72 0.23 16.82 -17.98
C LYS A 72 -0.43 18.21 -18.00
N ALA A 73 -1.12 18.59 -16.93
CA ALA A 73 -1.74 19.91 -16.81
C ALA A 73 -0.69 21.02 -16.79
N ALA A 74 0.43 20.83 -16.09
CA ALA A 74 1.54 21.78 -16.10
C ALA A 74 2.14 21.96 -17.51
N GLN A 75 2.33 20.88 -18.28
CA GLN A 75 2.79 20.95 -19.66
C GLN A 75 1.81 21.71 -20.57
N ALA A 76 0.50 21.48 -20.43
CA ALA A 76 -0.52 22.20 -21.22
C ALA A 76 -0.51 23.70 -20.88
N ARG A 77 -0.37 24.03 -19.60
CA ARG A 77 -0.26 25.43 -19.14
C ARG A 77 0.99 26.13 -19.66
N GLU A 78 2.12 25.45 -19.69
CA GLU A 78 3.41 25.99 -20.18
C GLU A 78 3.33 26.45 -21.65
N VAL A 79 2.55 25.72 -22.47
CA VAL A 79 2.33 26.07 -23.90
C VAL A 79 1.09 26.94 -24.13
N GLY A 80 0.39 27.36 -23.05
CA GLY A 80 -0.79 28.21 -23.14
C GLY A 80 -2.06 27.51 -23.70
N ASP A 81 -2.12 26.19 -23.64
CA ASP A 81 -3.24 25.37 -24.13
C ASP A 81 -4.27 25.17 -23.01
N GLU A 82 -5.08 26.20 -22.75
CA GLU A 82 -6.10 26.18 -21.70
C GLU A 82 -7.19 25.11 -21.95
N GLU A 83 -7.54 24.87 -23.22
CA GLU A 83 -8.54 23.84 -23.57
C GLU A 83 -8.05 22.45 -23.17
N LYS A 84 -6.82 22.14 -23.50
CA LYS A 84 -6.19 20.87 -23.14
C LYS A 84 -6.02 20.75 -21.62
N GLU A 85 -5.64 21.81 -20.92
CA GLU A 85 -5.56 21.80 -19.46
C GLU A 85 -6.92 21.45 -18.84
N ASN A 86 -8.00 22.09 -19.29
CA ASN A 86 -9.36 21.82 -18.82
C ASN A 86 -9.82 20.37 -19.14
N GLN A 87 -9.50 19.86 -20.32
CA GLN A 87 -9.79 18.48 -20.69
C GLN A 87 -9.08 17.48 -19.75
N ILE A 88 -7.83 17.75 -19.37
CA ILE A 88 -7.05 16.92 -18.43
C ILE A 88 -7.73 16.87 -17.05
N TYR A 89 -8.18 18.03 -16.54
CA TYR A 89 -8.89 18.07 -15.24
C TYR A 89 -10.23 17.34 -15.28
N THR A 90 -11.01 17.54 -16.35
CA THR A 90 -12.29 16.84 -16.53
C THR A 90 -12.08 15.34 -16.57
N GLN A 91 -11.16 14.86 -17.41
CA GLN A 91 -10.84 13.43 -17.50
C GLN A 91 -10.31 12.85 -16.18
N PHE A 92 -9.54 13.64 -15.42
CA PHE A 92 -9.08 13.21 -14.10
C PHE A 92 -10.25 13.02 -13.13
N THR A 93 -11.21 13.96 -13.12
CA THR A 93 -12.39 13.88 -12.25
C THR A 93 -13.24 12.67 -12.58
N ASP A 94 -13.51 12.41 -13.86
CA ASP A 94 -14.26 11.24 -14.31
C ASP A 94 -13.56 9.91 -13.93
N ASN A 95 -12.25 9.85 -14.10
CA ASN A 95 -11.46 8.66 -13.72
C ASN A 95 -11.36 8.48 -12.21
N MET A 96 -11.43 9.56 -11.43
CA MET A 96 -11.31 9.50 -9.97
C MET A 96 -12.47 8.71 -9.35
N GLU A 97 -13.70 8.92 -9.81
CA GLU A 97 -14.86 8.15 -9.37
C GLU A 97 -14.67 6.64 -9.65
N ALA A 98 -14.27 6.30 -10.87
CA ALA A 98 -14.01 4.91 -11.27
C ALA A 98 -12.90 4.28 -10.41
N ASN A 99 -11.82 5.01 -10.13
CA ASN A 99 -10.71 4.56 -9.29
C ASN A 99 -11.15 4.33 -7.83
N ILE A 100 -11.99 5.21 -7.27
CA ILE A 100 -12.56 5.06 -5.91
C ILE A 100 -13.42 3.80 -5.84
N ILE A 101 -14.32 3.59 -6.81
CA ILE A 101 -15.17 2.40 -6.89
C ILE A 101 -14.32 1.12 -6.99
N GLN A 102 -13.27 1.15 -7.80
CA GLN A 102 -12.39 0.00 -7.97
C GLN A 102 -11.61 -0.30 -6.68
N ARG A 103 -11.05 0.73 -6.02
CA ARG A 103 -10.39 0.57 -4.71
C ARG A 103 -11.35 -0.03 -3.66
N ALA A 104 -12.58 0.45 -3.63
CA ALA A 104 -13.59 -0.07 -2.70
C ALA A 104 -13.88 -1.58 -2.91
N LYS A 105 -13.87 -2.06 -4.16
CA LYS A 105 -13.99 -3.51 -4.46
C LYS A 105 -12.76 -4.26 -4.00
N GLN A 106 -11.56 -3.77 -4.36
CA GLN A 106 -10.28 -4.36 -3.95
C GLN A 106 -10.16 -4.44 -2.43
N ALA A 107 -10.58 -3.38 -1.71
CA ALA A 107 -10.57 -3.36 -0.26
C ALA A 107 -11.46 -4.45 0.34
N LYS A 108 -12.65 -4.69 -0.22
CA LYS A 108 -13.54 -5.77 0.21
C LYS A 108 -12.93 -7.15 -0.01
N ASP A 109 -12.26 -7.37 -1.13
CA ASP A 109 -11.60 -8.64 -1.45
C ASP A 109 -10.47 -8.93 -0.44
N ILE A 110 -9.62 -7.93 -0.15
CA ILE A 110 -8.57 -8.05 0.87
C ILE A 110 -9.14 -8.22 2.27
N ALA A 111 -10.15 -7.45 2.65
CA ALA A 111 -10.80 -7.59 3.95
C ALA A 111 -11.42 -8.99 4.14
N SER A 112 -12.00 -9.55 3.09
CA SER A 112 -12.53 -10.93 3.11
C SER A 112 -11.42 -11.95 3.36
N LEU A 113 -10.26 -11.79 2.73
CA LEU A 113 -9.08 -12.63 2.99
C LEU A 113 -8.59 -12.50 4.43
N VAL A 114 -8.47 -11.26 4.93
CA VAL A 114 -8.07 -10.99 6.32
C VAL A 114 -9.01 -11.67 7.30
N ASN A 115 -10.32 -11.52 7.11
CA ASN A 115 -11.35 -12.10 7.98
C ASN A 115 -11.39 -13.63 7.94
N ALA A 116 -11.00 -14.25 6.82
CA ALA A 116 -10.90 -15.70 6.68
C ALA A 116 -9.59 -16.28 7.21
N THR A 117 -8.64 -15.43 7.65
CA THR A 117 -7.33 -15.84 8.13
C THR A 117 -7.36 -16.05 9.64
N GLU A 118 -7.01 -17.26 10.10
CA GLU A 118 -7.00 -17.62 11.53
C GLU A 118 -5.67 -17.23 12.24
N THR A 119 -4.59 -17.07 11.47
CA THR A 119 -3.28 -16.67 12.00
C THR A 119 -3.19 -15.15 12.14
N PRO A 120 -2.28 -14.62 12.99
CA PRO A 120 -2.00 -13.19 13.01
C PRO A 120 -1.68 -12.65 11.62
N VAL A 121 -2.20 -11.47 11.31
CA VAL A 121 -2.05 -10.79 10.01
C VAL A 121 -1.25 -9.52 10.18
N ILE A 122 -0.35 -9.26 9.23
CA ILE A 122 0.21 -7.95 8.93
C ILE A 122 -0.24 -7.59 7.51
N LEU A 123 -1.04 -6.52 7.38
CA LEU A 123 -1.47 -5.97 6.10
C LEU A 123 -0.71 -4.67 5.85
N CYS A 124 0.06 -4.62 4.78
CA CYS A 124 0.90 -3.46 4.45
C CYS A 124 0.80 -3.09 2.96
N GLY A 125 1.23 -1.88 2.65
CA GLY A 125 1.37 -1.40 1.28
C GLY A 125 0.77 -0.03 1.03
N ASP A 126 0.73 0.35 -0.25
CA ASP A 126 0.12 1.58 -0.73
C ASP A 126 -1.38 1.36 -0.96
N PHE A 127 -2.20 1.97 -0.10
CA PHE A 127 -3.66 1.89 -0.22
C PHE A 127 -4.22 2.93 -1.19
N ASN A 128 -3.39 3.88 -1.65
CA ASN A 128 -3.79 5.00 -2.52
C ASN A 128 -4.99 5.80 -1.99
N ASP A 129 -5.19 5.78 -0.67
CA ASP A 129 -6.30 6.44 0.01
C ASP A 129 -5.90 6.90 1.41
N THR A 130 -6.58 7.92 1.94
CA THR A 130 -6.24 8.53 3.23
C THR A 130 -7.07 7.94 4.39
N PRO A 131 -6.66 8.16 5.66
CA PRO A 131 -7.46 7.78 6.82
C PRO A 131 -8.88 8.33 6.76
N GLY A 132 -9.85 7.55 7.24
CA GLY A 132 -11.27 7.92 7.27
C GLY A 132 -12.03 7.68 5.96
N THR A 133 -11.37 7.18 4.90
CA THR A 133 -12.04 6.77 3.67
C THR A 133 -12.63 5.36 3.80
N PHE A 134 -13.54 5.02 2.88
CA PHE A 134 -14.10 3.68 2.81
C PHE A 134 -13.03 2.59 2.65
N THR A 135 -12.02 2.83 1.81
CA THR A 135 -10.90 1.92 1.59
C THR A 135 -10.15 1.66 2.89
N TYR A 136 -9.73 2.73 3.57
CA TYR A 136 -9.00 2.64 4.83
C TYR A 136 -9.79 1.88 5.91
N GLU A 137 -11.06 2.27 6.15
CA GLU A 137 -11.88 1.65 7.20
C GLU A 137 -12.20 0.18 6.89
N THR A 138 -12.41 -0.15 5.60
CA THR A 138 -12.66 -1.53 5.17
C THR A 138 -11.44 -2.42 5.38
N LEU A 139 -10.24 -1.94 5.00
CA LEU A 139 -8.99 -2.69 5.15
C LEU A 139 -8.57 -2.79 6.62
N LYS A 140 -8.79 -1.74 7.39
CA LYS A 140 -8.50 -1.75 8.83
C LYS A 140 -9.39 -2.79 9.53
N GLY A 141 -10.69 -2.76 9.33
CA GLY A 141 -11.61 -3.71 9.98
C GLY A 141 -11.27 -3.90 11.47
N ASN A 142 -10.96 -5.14 11.87
CA ASN A 142 -10.53 -5.51 13.22
C ASN A 142 -9.01 -5.40 13.46
N LEU A 143 -8.23 -5.01 12.44
CA LEU A 143 -6.79 -4.77 12.59
C LEU A 143 -6.53 -3.44 13.30
N GLN A 144 -5.34 -3.30 13.85
CA GLN A 144 -4.84 -2.06 14.43
C GLN A 144 -3.94 -1.35 13.43
N ASP A 145 -4.06 -0.03 13.31
CA ASP A 145 -3.14 0.80 12.53
C ASP A 145 -1.86 1.01 13.34
N GLY A 146 -0.73 0.52 12.82
CA GLY A 146 0.57 0.62 13.48
C GLY A 146 0.97 2.07 13.80
N PHE A 147 0.62 3.04 12.95
CA PHE A 147 0.85 4.45 13.24
C PHE A 147 0.03 4.93 14.44
N LEU A 148 -1.25 4.57 14.52
CA LEU A 148 -2.09 4.95 15.66
C LEU A 148 -1.70 4.22 16.95
N SER A 149 -1.08 3.03 16.83
CA SER A 149 -0.68 2.21 17.98
C SER A 149 0.66 2.63 18.57
N ALA A 150 1.65 3.01 17.74
CA ALA A 150 3.03 3.23 18.17
C ALA A 150 3.77 4.33 17.37
N GLY A 151 3.05 5.13 16.60
CA GLY A 151 3.61 6.24 15.82
C GLY A 151 3.54 7.56 16.56
N GLU A 152 4.39 8.49 16.11
CA GLU A 152 4.43 9.87 16.59
C GLU A 152 4.42 10.85 15.40
N GLY A 153 3.96 12.07 15.63
CA GLY A 153 3.96 13.14 14.66
C GLY A 153 2.87 13.01 13.60
N TYR A 154 3.18 13.34 12.35
CA TYR A 154 2.19 13.44 11.27
C TYR A 154 2.06 12.15 10.42
N GLY A 155 3.13 11.36 10.31
CA GLY A 155 3.12 10.06 9.65
C GLY A 155 2.89 10.09 8.13
N ALA A 156 3.13 11.21 7.44
CA ALA A 156 2.99 11.30 5.99
C ALA A 156 3.93 10.33 5.26
N THR A 157 3.40 9.65 4.27
CA THR A 157 4.15 8.65 3.49
C THR A 157 4.34 9.05 2.04
N TYR A 158 3.47 9.86 1.47
CA TYR A 158 3.56 10.36 0.11
C TYR A 158 4.22 11.73 0.05
N ARG A 159 5.34 11.85 -0.66
CA ARG A 159 6.14 13.09 -0.76
C ARG A 159 5.55 14.14 -1.69
N GLY A 160 4.67 13.75 -2.59
CA GLY A 160 3.85 14.68 -3.34
C GLY A 160 2.96 15.51 -2.42
N LEU A 161 2.33 16.57 -2.93
CA LEU A 161 1.48 17.48 -2.17
C LEU A 161 2.12 17.96 -0.86
N HIS A 162 3.41 18.33 -0.90
CA HIS A 162 4.17 18.83 0.26
C HIS A 162 4.27 17.85 1.44
N ASN A 163 4.27 16.56 1.18
CA ASN A 163 4.36 15.52 2.22
C ASN A 163 3.18 15.59 3.21
N LEU A 164 1.96 15.75 2.69
CA LEU A 164 0.76 15.90 3.50
C LEU A 164 -0.07 14.63 3.62
N LEU A 165 0.14 13.64 2.77
CA LEU A 165 -0.72 12.46 2.71
C LEU A 165 -0.04 11.24 3.33
N ARG A 166 -0.78 10.51 4.14
CA ARG A 166 -0.47 9.16 4.57
C ARG A 166 -1.36 8.20 3.78
N ILE A 167 -0.77 7.47 2.84
CA ILE A 167 -1.44 6.53 1.95
C ILE A 167 -0.80 5.13 1.98
N ASP A 168 0.35 5.00 2.61
CA ASP A 168 1.00 3.73 2.90
C ASP A 168 0.77 3.34 4.36
N TYR A 169 0.44 2.10 4.61
CA TYR A 169 0.02 1.61 5.92
C TYR A 169 0.70 0.31 6.30
N LEU A 170 0.78 0.10 7.62
CA LEU A 170 1.09 -1.16 8.28
C LEU A 170 -0.01 -1.42 9.31
N PHE A 171 -0.95 -2.28 8.99
CA PHE A 171 -1.97 -2.76 9.90
C PHE A 171 -1.57 -4.12 10.46
N HIS A 172 -1.92 -4.40 11.70
CA HIS A 172 -1.57 -5.65 12.36
C HIS A 172 -2.73 -6.21 13.18
N SER A 173 -2.74 -7.52 13.37
CA SER A 173 -3.69 -8.17 14.29
C SER A 173 -3.50 -7.68 15.70
N PRO A 174 -4.56 -7.57 16.52
CA PRO A 174 -4.47 -7.15 17.93
C PRO A 174 -3.59 -8.06 18.80
N SER A 175 -3.35 -9.30 18.37
CA SER A 175 -2.44 -10.24 19.04
C SER A 175 -0.95 -9.92 18.88
N LEU A 176 -0.60 -9.02 17.96
CA LEU A 176 0.76 -8.52 17.75
C LEU A 176 0.87 -7.15 18.45
N LEU A 177 1.78 -7.03 19.42
CA LEU A 177 1.97 -5.76 20.13
C LEU A 177 2.86 -4.83 19.31
N ALA A 178 2.33 -3.71 18.84
CA ALA A 178 3.12 -2.66 18.19
C ALA A 178 4.00 -1.94 19.22
N LEU A 179 5.32 -2.01 19.03
CA LEU A 179 6.31 -1.41 19.93
C LEU A 179 6.84 -0.08 19.40
N LYS A 180 6.97 0.04 18.07
CA LYS A 180 7.49 1.24 17.43
C LYS A 180 7.02 1.32 15.98
N TYR A 181 6.64 2.51 15.56
CA TYR A 181 6.33 2.84 14.16
C TYR A 181 7.11 4.07 13.73
N GLY A 182 7.46 4.15 12.46
CA GLY A 182 8.06 5.35 11.90
C GLY A 182 8.09 5.37 10.39
N THR A 183 8.38 6.57 9.88
CA THR A 183 8.67 6.82 8.47
C THR A 183 10.11 7.30 8.34
N MET A 184 10.76 6.99 7.24
CA MET A 184 12.10 7.47 6.92
C MET A 184 12.03 8.33 5.66
N SER A 185 12.69 9.49 5.67
CA SER A 185 12.85 10.27 4.44
C SER A 185 13.78 9.53 3.49
N TYR A 186 13.35 9.35 2.24
CA TYR A 186 14.13 8.62 1.23
C TYR A 186 14.00 9.29 -0.14
N ASP A 187 15.09 9.89 -0.62
CA ASP A 187 15.05 10.76 -1.80
C ASP A 187 14.94 10.04 -3.16
N MET A 188 15.02 8.71 -3.17
CA MET A 188 14.93 7.91 -4.40
C MET A 188 13.52 7.41 -4.73
N SER A 189 12.51 7.85 -3.98
CA SER A 189 11.10 7.49 -4.17
C SER A 189 10.21 8.69 -3.89
N ASP A 190 9.05 8.73 -4.51
CA ASP A 190 7.95 9.64 -4.19
C ASP A 190 7.16 9.21 -2.93
N HIS A 191 7.49 8.05 -2.37
CA HIS A 191 6.99 7.57 -1.08
C HIS A 191 8.10 7.41 -0.05
N ASN A 192 7.78 7.71 1.20
CA ASN A 192 8.64 7.46 2.34
C ASN A 192 8.43 6.01 2.83
N PRO A 193 9.50 5.22 3.03
CA PRO A 193 9.39 3.91 3.65
C PRO A 193 8.79 3.99 5.05
N VAL A 194 7.94 3.03 5.38
CA VAL A 194 7.35 2.86 6.71
C VAL A 194 7.89 1.59 7.37
N TYR A 195 8.03 1.60 8.69
CA TYR A 195 8.39 0.43 9.45
C TYR A 195 7.52 0.29 10.71
N LEU A 196 7.31 -0.95 11.12
CA LEU A 196 6.61 -1.33 12.33
C LEU A 196 7.41 -2.43 13.04
N GLU A 197 7.68 -2.24 14.31
CA GLU A 197 8.21 -3.27 15.20
C GLU A 197 7.06 -3.84 16.04
N VAL A 198 6.91 -5.18 15.99
CA VAL A 198 5.88 -5.94 16.71
C VAL A 198 6.50 -7.05 17.54
#